data_0f8964398d11662787b96b23842b7d00
#
_entry.id   0f8964398d11662787b96b23842b7d00
#
_cell.length_a   1.000
_cell.length_b   1.000
_cell.length_c   1.000
_cell.angle_alpha   90.00
_cell.angle_beta   90.00
_cell.angle_gamma   90.00
#
_symmetry.space_group_name_H-M   'P 1'
#
loop_
_entity.id
_entity.type
_entity.pdbx_description
1 polymer ?
#
loop_
_entity_poly.entity_id
_entity_poly.type
_entity_poly.pdbx_seq_one_letter_code
_entity_poly.pdbx_strand_id
1 'polypeptide(L)'
;GGDGGNAGFFGNGGNGGMGGAGAAGVNAVNPGLATPVTPAANGGNGLNLVGVPGTAGGGADGANGSAIGQAGGAGGDGGNASTSGGIGIAQTGGAGGAGGAGGDGAPGGNGGNGGSVEHTGATGSSASGGNGATGGNGGVGAPGGAGGNGGHVSGGSVNTAGAGGKGGNGGTGGAGGPGGHGGSVLSGPVGDSGNGGAGGDGGAGVSATDIAGTGGRGGNGGHGGLWIGNGGDGGAGGVGGVGGAGAAGAIGGHGGDGGSVNTPIGGSEAGDGGKGG
;
A
#
# COMPACT_ATOMS: atom_id res chain seq x y z
N GLY A 1 12.55 -2.97 2.86
CA GLY A 1 12.19 -4.29 3.33
C GLY A 1 12.24 -5.26 2.17
N GLY A 2 12.47 -6.53 2.44
CA GLY A 2 12.42 -7.57 1.42
C GLY A 2 10.99 -8.02 1.16
N ASP A 3 10.75 -8.56 -0.03
CA ASP A 3 9.46 -9.14 -0.39
C ASP A 3 9.16 -10.38 0.46
N GLY A 4 7.90 -10.60 0.82
CA GLY A 4 7.47 -11.85 1.44
C GLY A 4 7.62 -13.01 0.45
N GLY A 5 8.10 -14.17 0.93
CA GLY A 5 8.23 -15.35 0.08
C GLY A 5 6.87 -15.90 -0.37
N ASN A 6 6.83 -16.42 -1.60
CA ASN A 6 5.64 -17.08 -2.12
C ASN A 6 5.43 -18.43 -1.39
N ALA A 7 4.18 -18.71 -1.03
CA ALA A 7 3.81 -20.05 -0.59
C ALA A 7 3.93 -21.04 -1.75
N GLY A 8 4.46 -22.22 -1.50
CA GLY A 8 4.34 -23.35 -2.40
C GLY A 8 2.91 -23.91 -2.43
N PHE A 9 2.73 -25.11 -2.97
CA PHE A 9 1.42 -25.75 -3.18
C PHE A 9 0.54 -25.85 -1.91
N PHE A 10 1.13 -25.72 -0.72
CA PHE A 10 0.45 -25.65 0.59
C PHE A 10 1.28 -24.78 1.52
N GLY A 11 0.69 -23.75 2.06
CA GLY A 11 1.27 -22.88 3.08
C GLY A 11 0.88 -21.41 2.93
N ASN A 12 1.00 -20.65 4.00
CA ASN A 12 0.82 -19.20 3.96
C ASN A 12 2.07 -18.56 3.36
N GLY A 13 1.89 -17.64 2.41
CA GLY A 13 2.98 -16.75 1.99
C GLY A 13 3.54 -15.98 3.18
N GLY A 14 4.85 -15.79 3.23
CA GLY A 14 5.47 -14.98 4.27
C GLY A 14 5.06 -13.52 4.20
N ASN A 15 4.89 -12.87 5.33
CA ASN A 15 4.72 -11.42 5.38
C ASN A 15 5.96 -10.73 4.78
N GLY A 16 5.76 -9.71 3.96
CA GLY A 16 6.85 -8.84 3.52
C GLY A 16 7.57 -8.24 4.72
N GLY A 17 8.90 -8.20 4.67
CA GLY A 17 9.69 -7.59 5.73
C GLY A 17 9.38 -6.09 5.85
N MET A 18 9.34 -5.58 7.07
CA MET A 18 9.25 -4.14 7.30
C MET A 18 10.39 -3.43 6.54
N GLY A 19 10.07 -2.36 5.83
CA GLY A 19 11.08 -1.51 5.23
C GLY A 19 12.07 -1.07 6.30
N GLY A 20 13.37 -1.19 6.01
CA GLY A 20 14.40 -0.67 6.91
C GLY A 20 14.13 0.81 7.17
N ALA A 21 14.28 1.24 8.41
CA ALA A 21 14.31 2.66 8.72
C ALA A 21 15.35 3.32 7.81
N GLY A 22 14.96 4.36 7.09
CA GLY A 22 15.90 5.18 6.34
C GLY A 22 17.05 5.59 7.26
N ALA A 23 18.29 5.61 6.74
CA ALA A 23 19.41 6.10 7.52
C ALA A 23 19.02 7.46 8.12
N ALA A 24 19.11 7.57 9.43
CA ALA A 24 18.92 8.84 10.09
C ALA A 24 19.88 9.86 9.46
N GLY A 25 19.32 10.86 8.77
CA GLY A 25 20.12 12.02 8.37
C GLY A 25 20.83 12.54 9.60
N VAL A 26 22.09 12.98 9.45
CA VAL A 26 22.83 13.60 10.56
C VAL A 26 22.05 14.85 10.94
N ASN A 27 21.19 14.72 11.96
CA ASN A 27 20.43 15.85 12.46
C ASN A 27 21.40 16.92 12.99
N ALA A 28 21.21 18.15 12.53
CA ALA A 28 21.65 19.29 13.33
C ALA A 28 21.13 19.05 14.73
N VAL A 29 22.05 18.98 15.71
CA VAL A 29 21.74 18.73 17.12
C VAL A 29 20.77 19.80 17.55
N ASN A 30 19.48 19.46 17.66
CA ASN A 30 18.50 20.30 18.30
C ASN A 30 18.70 20.10 19.82
N PRO A 31 19.22 21.10 20.58
CA PRO A 31 19.57 20.92 21.99
C PRO A 31 18.38 20.68 22.91
N GLY A 32 17.17 20.52 22.36
CA GLY A 32 15.94 20.30 23.12
C GLY A 32 15.36 18.88 23.11
N LEU A 33 15.85 17.94 22.26
CA LEU A 33 15.30 16.58 22.16
C LEU A 33 16.23 15.57 22.85
N ALA A 34 16.26 15.55 24.17
CA ALA A 34 17.05 14.59 24.95
C ALA A 34 16.35 13.23 25.14
N THR A 35 15.12 13.07 24.67
CA THR A 35 14.36 11.79 24.75
C THR A 35 13.89 11.37 23.37
N PRO A 36 14.09 10.08 22.97
CA PRO A 36 13.50 9.55 21.75
C PRO A 36 11.98 9.75 21.79
N VAL A 37 11.43 10.46 20.82
CA VAL A 37 9.98 10.60 20.69
C VAL A 37 9.41 9.28 20.16
N THR A 38 8.58 8.60 20.94
CA THR A 38 7.93 7.37 20.50
C THR A 38 6.95 7.68 19.38
N PRO A 39 6.89 6.85 18.31
CA PRO A 39 5.88 7.01 17.26
C PRO A 39 4.46 7.05 17.84
N ALA A 40 3.55 7.66 17.11
CA ALA A 40 2.14 7.63 17.48
C ALA A 40 1.60 6.17 17.41
N ALA A 41 0.49 5.89 18.08
CA ALA A 41 -0.06 4.55 18.18
C ALA A 41 -0.47 4.02 16.79
N ASN A 42 -0.14 2.77 16.53
CA ASN A 42 -0.60 2.06 15.33
C ASN A 42 -2.09 1.71 15.44
N GLY A 43 -2.76 1.63 14.29
CA GLY A 43 -4.10 1.07 14.20
C GLY A 43 -4.11 -0.44 14.49
N GLY A 44 -5.18 -0.93 15.09
CA GLY A 44 -5.39 -2.37 15.29
C GLY A 44 -5.79 -3.06 13.98
N ASN A 45 -5.36 -4.32 13.82
CA ASN A 45 -5.74 -5.11 12.65
C ASN A 45 -7.23 -5.51 12.68
N GLY A 46 -7.82 -5.66 11.50
CA GLY A 46 -9.17 -6.17 11.34
C GLY A 46 -9.31 -7.64 11.74
N LEU A 47 -10.52 -8.03 12.13
CA LEU A 47 -10.81 -9.42 12.51
C LEU A 47 -10.97 -10.29 11.26
N ASN A 48 -10.40 -11.50 11.32
CA ASN A 48 -10.54 -12.49 10.26
C ASN A 48 -11.97 -13.06 10.19
N LEU A 49 -12.38 -13.43 8.98
CA LEU A 49 -13.66 -14.10 8.70
C LEU A 49 -13.38 -15.54 8.25
N VAL A 50 -13.97 -16.52 8.94
CA VAL A 50 -13.75 -17.93 8.63
C VAL A 50 -15.07 -18.67 8.43
N GLY A 51 -15.18 -19.36 7.30
CA GLY A 51 -16.26 -20.33 7.03
C GLY A 51 -17.66 -19.76 6.77
N VAL A 52 -17.82 -18.44 6.77
CA VAL A 52 -19.10 -17.77 6.53
C VAL A 52 -18.99 -16.72 5.42
N PRO A 53 -20.07 -16.45 4.67
CA PRO A 53 -20.07 -15.35 3.71
C PRO A 53 -19.98 -13.99 4.40
N GLY A 54 -19.41 -13.01 3.75
CA GLY A 54 -19.35 -11.64 4.26
C GLY A 54 -17.99 -10.97 4.04
N THR A 55 -17.75 -9.87 4.77
CA THR A 55 -16.51 -9.09 4.71
C THR A 55 -15.78 -9.23 6.05
N ALA A 56 -14.48 -9.51 5.98
CA ALA A 56 -13.61 -9.50 7.16
C ALA A 56 -13.47 -8.08 7.72
N GLY A 57 -13.07 -7.96 8.98
CA GLY A 57 -12.94 -6.66 9.65
C GLY A 57 -11.93 -5.75 8.95
N GLY A 58 -12.21 -4.45 8.87
CA GLY A 58 -11.23 -3.45 8.42
C GLY A 58 -10.15 -3.20 9.48
N GLY A 59 -8.95 -2.84 9.04
CA GLY A 59 -7.91 -2.31 9.93
C GLY A 59 -8.29 -0.91 10.44
N ALA A 60 -7.87 -0.58 11.63
CA ALA A 60 -8.06 0.76 12.20
C ALA A 60 -6.94 1.71 11.73
N ASP A 61 -7.25 3.00 11.69
CA ASP A 61 -6.28 4.02 11.31
C ASP A 61 -5.17 4.17 12.36
N GLY A 62 -3.96 4.51 11.91
CA GLY A 62 -2.87 4.92 12.78
C GLY A 62 -3.09 6.33 13.35
N ALA A 63 -2.64 6.57 14.57
CA ALA A 63 -2.75 7.88 15.19
C ALA A 63 -1.76 8.86 14.55
N ASN A 64 -2.14 10.16 14.54
CA ASN A 64 -1.25 11.22 14.08
C ASN A 64 -0.17 11.52 15.13
N GLY A 65 1.03 11.88 14.64
CA GLY A 65 2.05 12.48 15.49
C GLY A 65 1.60 13.86 15.97
N SER A 66 1.65 14.10 17.27
CA SER A 66 1.23 15.36 17.92
C SER A 66 2.38 16.22 18.37
N ALA A 67 3.59 15.68 18.40
CA ALA A 67 4.81 16.36 18.83
C ALA A 67 5.82 16.49 17.68
N ILE A 68 6.72 17.47 17.79
CA ILE A 68 7.87 17.63 16.89
C ILE A 68 8.70 16.33 16.93
N GLY A 69 9.03 15.78 15.78
CA GLY A 69 9.79 14.54 15.67
C GLY A 69 8.98 13.27 15.94
N GLN A 70 7.66 13.35 16.17
CA GLN A 70 6.82 12.19 16.37
C GLN A 70 6.28 11.67 15.05
N ALA A 71 6.69 10.47 14.66
CA ALA A 71 6.18 9.81 13.48
C ALA A 71 4.69 9.46 13.63
N GLY A 72 3.94 9.50 12.54
CA GLY A 72 2.57 8.97 12.52
C GLY A 72 2.54 7.46 12.75
N GLY A 73 1.48 6.97 13.38
CA GLY A 73 1.25 5.54 13.57
C GLY A 73 0.89 4.85 12.25
N ALA A 74 1.31 3.61 12.05
CA ALA A 74 0.87 2.82 10.90
C ALA A 74 -0.61 2.45 11.04
N GLY A 75 -1.32 2.38 9.91
CA GLY A 75 -2.66 1.79 9.86
C GLY A 75 -2.60 0.28 10.11
N GLY A 76 -3.67 -0.27 10.69
CA GLY A 76 -3.80 -1.72 10.89
C GLY A 76 -4.14 -2.43 9.57
N ASP A 77 -3.71 -3.67 9.42
CA ASP A 77 -4.07 -4.49 8.27
C ASP A 77 -5.54 -4.90 8.31
N GLY A 78 -6.16 -5.05 7.16
CA GLY A 78 -7.49 -5.66 7.03
C GLY A 78 -7.47 -7.14 7.39
N GLY A 79 -8.56 -7.63 7.99
CA GLY A 79 -8.72 -9.04 8.32
C GLY A 79 -8.80 -9.92 7.07
N ASN A 80 -8.24 -11.10 7.14
CA ASN A 80 -8.33 -12.10 6.07
C ASN A 80 -9.66 -12.83 6.11
N ALA A 81 -10.14 -13.31 4.96
CA ALA A 81 -11.29 -14.20 4.88
C ALA A 81 -10.89 -15.55 4.31
N SER A 82 -11.45 -16.63 4.87
CA SER A 82 -11.15 -17.98 4.39
C SER A 82 -12.34 -18.92 4.53
N THR A 83 -12.47 -19.86 3.59
CA THR A 83 -13.40 -20.97 3.70
C THR A 83 -12.82 -22.24 3.11
N SER A 84 -13.14 -23.39 3.76
CA SER A 84 -12.82 -24.73 3.27
C SER A 84 -14.14 -25.44 2.92
N GLY A 85 -14.37 -25.65 1.65
CA GLY A 85 -15.61 -26.27 1.15
C GLY A 85 -16.80 -25.31 1.22
N GLY A 86 -17.79 -25.56 0.41
CA GLY A 86 -19.00 -24.74 0.34
C GLY A 86 -19.36 -24.41 -1.10
N ILE A 87 -20.64 -24.09 -1.33
CA ILE A 87 -21.16 -23.72 -2.64
C ILE A 87 -21.68 -22.28 -2.57
N GLY A 88 -21.24 -21.43 -3.50
CA GLY A 88 -21.77 -20.09 -3.63
C GLY A 88 -21.41 -19.12 -2.50
N ILE A 89 -20.28 -19.34 -1.79
CA ILE A 89 -19.84 -18.46 -0.71
C ILE A 89 -19.15 -17.23 -1.31
N ALA A 90 -19.61 -16.06 -0.93
CA ALA A 90 -18.97 -14.78 -1.26
C ALA A 90 -18.24 -14.25 -0.04
N GLN A 91 -16.94 -14.03 -0.16
CA GLN A 91 -16.11 -13.45 0.88
C GLN A 91 -15.29 -12.27 0.38
N THR A 92 -15.11 -11.27 1.24
CA THR A 92 -14.27 -10.09 0.98
C THR A 92 -13.28 -9.91 2.13
N GLY A 93 -12.01 -9.72 1.82
CA GLY A 93 -10.99 -9.32 2.78
C GLY A 93 -11.27 -7.91 3.31
N GLY A 94 -10.92 -7.65 4.55
CA GLY A 94 -11.06 -6.32 5.15
C GLY A 94 -10.14 -5.31 4.47
N ALA A 95 -10.56 -4.04 4.35
CA ALA A 95 -9.67 -2.96 3.93
C ALA A 95 -8.63 -2.65 5.02
N GLY A 96 -7.44 -2.20 4.63
CA GLY A 96 -6.44 -1.68 5.57
C GLY A 96 -6.89 -0.36 6.20
N GLY A 97 -6.34 0.00 7.35
CA GLY A 97 -6.49 1.31 7.98
C GLY A 97 -5.47 2.32 7.46
N ALA A 98 -5.82 3.60 7.40
CA ALA A 98 -4.91 4.66 6.95
C ALA A 98 -3.73 4.87 7.90
N GLY A 99 -2.59 5.29 7.37
CA GLY A 99 -1.45 5.74 8.18
C GLY A 99 -1.70 7.12 8.78
N GLY A 100 -1.28 7.35 10.02
CA GLY A 100 -1.36 8.65 10.67
C GLY A 100 -0.35 9.64 10.09
N ALA A 101 -0.67 10.95 10.11
CA ALA A 101 0.26 11.99 9.72
C ALA A 101 1.44 12.10 10.71
N GLY A 102 2.63 12.44 10.21
CA GLY A 102 3.77 12.77 11.04
C GLY A 102 3.66 14.19 11.63
N GLY A 103 4.20 14.38 12.83
CA GLY A 103 4.48 15.71 13.38
C GLY A 103 5.65 16.37 12.64
N ASP A 104 5.90 17.66 12.91
CA ASP A 104 6.99 18.40 12.26
C ASP A 104 8.32 17.66 12.38
N GLY A 105 9.04 17.52 11.25
CA GLY A 105 10.30 16.79 11.19
C GLY A 105 10.18 15.25 11.21
N ALA A 106 8.96 14.70 11.18
CA ALA A 106 8.74 13.27 11.30
C ALA A 106 7.90 12.70 10.14
N PRO A 107 8.17 11.45 9.71
CA PRO A 107 7.44 10.84 8.60
C PRO A 107 6.00 10.50 8.96
N GLY A 108 5.15 10.44 7.94
CA GLY A 108 3.83 9.82 8.06
C GLY A 108 3.94 8.32 8.27
N GLY A 109 2.94 7.74 8.93
CA GLY A 109 2.78 6.30 9.10
C GLY A 109 2.38 5.61 7.79
N ASN A 110 2.73 4.35 7.63
CA ASN A 110 2.31 3.58 6.46
C ASN A 110 0.81 3.24 6.55
N GLY A 111 0.16 3.12 5.39
CA GLY A 111 -1.18 2.53 5.34
C GLY A 111 -1.11 1.01 5.57
N GLY A 112 -2.16 0.47 6.18
CA GLY A 112 -2.32 -0.96 6.40
C GLY A 112 -2.66 -1.69 5.10
N ASN A 113 -2.28 -2.96 5.01
CA ASN A 113 -2.57 -3.79 3.85
C ASN A 113 -4.04 -4.23 3.83
N GLY A 114 -4.57 -4.49 2.66
CA GLY A 114 -5.87 -5.15 2.52
C GLY A 114 -5.78 -6.63 2.87
N GLY A 115 -6.84 -7.16 3.48
CA GLY A 115 -6.94 -8.57 3.83
C GLY A 115 -7.07 -9.48 2.60
N SER A 116 -6.44 -10.63 2.64
CA SER A 116 -6.50 -11.64 1.57
C SER A 116 -7.69 -12.58 1.74
N VAL A 117 -8.12 -13.21 0.64
CA VAL A 117 -9.20 -14.21 0.66
C VAL A 117 -8.67 -15.53 0.11
N GLU A 118 -8.93 -16.62 0.86
CA GLU A 118 -8.56 -17.98 0.47
C GLU A 118 -9.77 -18.92 0.49
N HIS A 119 -10.08 -19.47 -0.66
CA HIS A 119 -11.12 -20.50 -0.81
C HIS A 119 -10.49 -21.84 -1.17
N THR A 120 -10.71 -22.86 -0.35
CA THR A 120 -10.23 -24.22 -0.59
C THR A 120 -11.41 -25.14 -0.87
N GLY A 121 -11.50 -25.70 -2.08
CA GLY A 121 -12.54 -26.65 -2.48
C GLY A 121 -13.95 -26.06 -2.58
N ALA A 122 -14.11 -24.73 -2.63
CA ALA A 122 -15.38 -24.06 -2.82
C ALA A 122 -15.73 -23.94 -4.31
N THR A 123 -16.96 -24.31 -4.69
CA THR A 123 -17.47 -24.19 -6.06
C THR A 123 -18.49 -23.06 -6.17
N GLY A 124 -18.45 -22.30 -7.28
CA GLY A 124 -19.39 -21.19 -7.52
C GLY A 124 -19.22 -20.02 -6.53
N SER A 125 -18.11 -19.96 -5.81
CA SER A 125 -17.83 -18.92 -4.81
C SER A 125 -17.09 -17.72 -5.43
N SER A 126 -17.25 -16.55 -4.84
CA SER A 126 -16.53 -15.33 -5.22
C SER A 126 -15.59 -14.89 -4.10
N ALA A 127 -14.38 -14.47 -4.47
CA ALA A 127 -13.38 -13.97 -3.53
C ALA A 127 -12.96 -12.55 -3.94
N SER A 128 -13.05 -11.60 -3.01
CA SER A 128 -12.58 -10.23 -3.24
C SER A 128 -11.54 -9.85 -2.19
N GLY A 129 -10.33 -9.52 -2.61
CA GLY A 129 -9.28 -9.01 -1.71
C GLY A 129 -9.64 -7.62 -1.18
N GLY A 130 -9.26 -7.34 0.04
CA GLY A 130 -9.40 -5.99 0.62
C GLY A 130 -8.43 -5.01 -0.02
N ASN A 131 -8.78 -3.73 -0.08
CA ASN A 131 -7.89 -2.70 -0.59
C ASN A 131 -6.86 -2.31 0.46
N GLY A 132 -5.64 -2.00 0.02
CA GLY A 132 -4.65 -1.33 0.84
C GLY A 132 -5.06 0.12 1.15
N ALA A 133 -4.64 0.63 2.28
CA ALA A 133 -4.98 1.98 2.72
C ALA A 133 -3.89 2.99 2.37
N THR A 134 -4.24 4.28 2.47
CA THR A 134 -3.34 5.38 2.19
C THR A 134 -2.28 5.53 3.28
N GLY A 135 -1.07 5.92 2.88
CA GLY A 135 -0.03 6.36 3.81
C GLY A 135 -0.35 7.74 4.40
N GLY A 136 0.11 7.99 5.61
CA GLY A 136 -0.01 9.30 6.26
C GLY A 136 0.93 10.33 5.63
N ASN A 137 0.56 11.60 5.70
CA ASN A 137 1.41 12.70 5.23
C ASN A 137 2.62 12.90 6.16
N GLY A 138 3.74 13.30 5.59
CA GLY A 138 4.91 13.71 6.36
C GLY A 138 4.71 15.09 7.00
N GLY A 139 5.35 15.32 8.15
CA GLY A 139 5.53 16.66 8.72
C GLY A 139 6.56 17.46 7.94
N VAL A 140 6.80 18.73 8.34
CA VAL A 140 7.76 19.63 7.70
C VAL A 140 9.12 18.97 7.55
N GLY A 141 9.69 18.95 6.36
CA GLY A 141 10.98 18.33 6.05
C GLY A 141 10.98 16.80 6.00
N ALA A 142 9.83 16.14 6.19
CA ALA A 142 9.75 14.70 6.32
C ALA A 142 8.90 14.04 5.23
N PRO A 143 9.19 12.76 4.88
CA PRO A 143 8.47 12.07 3.83
C PRO A 143 7.07 11.62 4.27
N GLY A 144 6.19 11.45 3.28
CA GLY A 144 4.95 10.72 3.46
C GLY A 144 5.17 9.22 3.68
N GLY A 145 4.23 8.57 4.35
CA GLY A 145 4.21 7.12 4.54
C GLY A 145 3.83 6.36 3.25
N ALA A 146 4.22 5.11 3.15
CA ALA A 146 3.84 4.25 2.03
C ALA A 146 2.34 3.92 2.06
N GLY A 147 1.73 3.73 0.90
CA GLY A 147 0.42 3.09 0.80
C GLY A 147 0.50 1.60 1.11
N GLY A 148 -0.56 1.03 1.69
CA GLY A 148 -0.68 -0.40 1.95
C GLY A 148 -0.94 -1.19 0.67
N ASN A 149 -0.52 -2.44 0.63
CA ASN A 149 -0.77 -3.31 -0.52
C ASN A 149 -2.22 -3.82 -0.54
N GLY A 150 -2.72 -4.11 -1.74
CA GLY A 150 -4.00 -4.81 -1.88
C GLY A 150 -3.90 -6.28 -1.49
N GLY A 151 -5.00 -6.83 -0.97
CA GLY A 151 -5.12 -8.21 -0.57
C GLY A 151 -5.16 -9.17 -1.77
N HIS A 152 -4.48 -10.30 -1.66
CA HIS A 152 -4.49 -11.36 -2.67
C HIS A 152 -5.76 -12.19 -2.57
N VAL A 153 -6.10 -12.89 -3.66
CA VAL A 153 -7.20 -13.86 -3.66
C VAL A 153 -6.73 -15.20 -4.22
N SER A 154 -7.30 -16.29 -3.70
CA SER A 154 -7.06 -17.63 -4.21
C SER A 154 -8.29 -18.53 -4.09
N GLY A 155 -8.49 -19.41 -5.05
CA GLY A 155 -9.42 -20.54 -5.00
C GLY A 155 -10.89 -20.25 -5.30
N GLY A 156 -11.31 -19.01 -5.44
CA GLY A 156 -12.67 -18.68 -5.86
C GLY A 156 -12.94 -18.99 -7.33
N SER A 157 -14.21 -19.19 -7.70
CA SER A 157 -14.63 -19.33 -9.11
C SER A 157 -14.58 -18.01 -9.86
N VAL A 158 -14.84 -16.91 -9.16
CA VAL A 158 -14.64 -15.53 -9.62
C VAL A 158 -13.83 -14.78 -8.57
N ASN A 159 -12.76 -14.17 -8.96
CA ASN A 159 -11.81 -13.54 -8.05
C ASN A 159 -11.56 -12.09 -8.46
N THR A 160 -11.44 -11.20 -7.48
CA THR A 160 -11.00 -9.82 -7.68
C THR A 160 -10.03 -9.47 -6.58
N ALA A 161 -8.76 -9.23 -6.90
CA ALA A 161 -7.79 -8.86 -5.88
C ALA A 161 -7.91 -7.37 -5.52
N GLY A 162 -7.46 -7.02 -4.30
CA GLY A 162 -7.57 -5.67 -3.79
C GLY A 162 -6.59 -4.70 -4.47
N ALA A 163 -6.97 -3.43 -4.61
CA ALA A 163 -6.08 -2.38 -5.08
C ALA A 163 -5.08 -1.95 -3.99
N GLY A 164 -3.91 -1.48 -4.40
CA GLY A 164 -2.93 -0.85 -3.52
C GLY A 164 -3.39 0.54 -3.06
N GLY A 165 -2.99 0.94 -1.87
CA GLY A 165 -3.27 2.27 -1.32
C GLY A 165 -2.33 3.36 -1.87
N LYS A 166 -2.77 4.61 -1.88
CA LYS A 166 -1.96 5.76 -2.25
C LYS A 166 -0.86 6.01 -1.20
N GLY A 167 0.31 6.44 -1.64
CA GLY A 167 1.35 6.96 -0.74
C GLY A 167 0.92 8.30 -0.12
N GLY A 168 1.38 8.59 1.09
CA GLY A 168 1.18 9.89 1.74
C GLY A 168 2.02 10.98 1.09
N ASN A 169 1.55 12.22 1.12
CA ASN A 169 2.29 13.35 0.62
C ASN A 169 3.47 13.70 1.55
N GLY A 170 4.56 14.18 0.98
CA GLY A 170 5.64 14.76 1.77
C GLY A 170 5.22 16.07 2.43
N GLY A 171 5.74 16.36 3.63
CA GLY A 171 5.66 17.71 4.18
C GLY A 171 6.57 18.67 3.42
N THR A 172 6.56 19.95 3.77
CA THR A 172 7.39 21.00 3.12
C THR A 172 8.85 20.54 3.01
N GLY A 173 9.36 20.42 1.80
CA GLY A 173 10.71 19.87 1.53
C GLY A 173 10.83 18.34 1.63
N GLY A 174 9.80 17.65 2.09
CA GLY A 174 9.77 16.19 2.22
C GLY A 174 9.33 15.45 0.94
N ALA A 175 9.82 14.25 0.72
CA ALA A 175 9.41 13.43 -0.42
C ALA A 175 8.02 12.82 -0.21
N GLY A 176 7.28 12.60 -1.29
CA GLY A 176 6.06 11.79 -1.23
C GLY A 176 6.37 10.31 -0.96
N GLY A 177 5.46 9.64 -0.25
CA GLY A 177 5.54 8.21 0.00
C GLY A 177 5.20 7.37 -1.25
N PRO A 178 5.72 6.16 -1.38
CA PRO A 178 5.36 5.27 -2.50
C PRO A 178 3.92 4.76 -2.36
N GLY A 179 3.30 4.49 -3.49
CA GLY A 179 2.02 3.77 -3.52
C GLY A 179 2.20 2.28 -3.22
N GLY A 180 1.18 1.66 -2.65
CA GLY A 180 1.14 0.22 -2.41
C GLY A 180 0.89 -0.58 -3.68
N HIS A 181 1.33 -1.83 -3.70
CA HIS A 181 1.10 -2.73 -4.84
C HIS A 181 -0.34 -3.23 -4.87
N GLY A 182 -0.85 -3.50 -6.08
CA GLY A 182 -2.09 -4.22 -6.24
C GLY A 182 -1.95 -5.69 -5.82
N GLY A 183 -3.04 -6.26 -5.31
CA GLY A 183 -3.12 -7.67 -4.98
C GLY A 183 -3.15 -8.54 -6.24
N SER A 184 -2.74 -9.79 -6.14
CA SER A 184 -2.73 -10.75 -7.25
C SER A 184 -3.77 -11.83 -7.05
N VAL A 185 -4.23 -12.41 -8.18
CA VAL A 185 -5.00 -13.65 -8.15
C VAL A 185 -4.03 -14.82 -8.21
N LEU A 186 -3.90 -15.54 -7.09
CA LEU A 186 -2.90 -16.60 -6.92
C LEU A 186 -3.36 -17.94 -7.48
N SER A 187 -4.67 -18.21 -7.44
CA SER A 187 -5.28 -19.40 -8.02
C SER A 187 -6.77 -19.18 -8.28
N GLY A 188 -7.34 -19.97 -9.17
CA GLY A 188 -8.73 -19.87 -9.61
C GLY A 188 -8.82 -19.66 -11.13
N PRO A 189 -9.95 -20.10 -11.75
CA PRO A 189 -10.07 -20.08 -13.22
C PRO A 189 -10.22 -18.67 -13.78
N VAL A 190 -10.89 -17.77 -13.05
CA VAL A 190 -11.20 -16.41 -13.51
C VAL A 190 -10.86 -15.41 -12.41
N GLY A 191 -10.25 -14.30 -12.77
CA GLY A 191 -10.05 -13.22 -11.80
C GLY A 191 -9.18 -12.07 -12.26
N ASP A 192 -9.61 -10.87 -11.91
CA ASP A 192 -8.89 -9.63 -12.15
C ASP A 192 -8.02 -9.27 -10.93
N SER A 193 -6.82 -8.81 -11.19
CA SER A 193 -5.92 -8.34 -10.15
C SER A 193 -6.17 -6.88 -9.78
N GLY A 194 -5.65 -6.47 -8.64
CA GLY A 194 -5.74 -5.09 -8.16
C GLY A 194 -4.72 -4.16 -8.82
N ASN A 195 -5.12 -2.91 -9.01
CA ASN A 195 -4.22 -1.87 -9.50
C ASN A 195 -3.24 -1.42 -8.41
N GLY A 196 -2.08 -0.93 -8.81
CA GLY A 196 -1.13 -0.27 -7.90
C GLY A 196 -1.67 1.08 -7.42
N GLY A 197 -1.37 1.44 -6.20
CA GLY A 197 -1.70 2.76 -5.64
C GLY A 197 -0.77 3.85 -6.20
N ALA A 198 -1.28 5.07 -6.34
CA ALA A 198 -0.47 6.21 -6.74
C ALA A 198 0.59 6.57 -5.68
N GLY A 199 1.71 7.11 -6.09
CA GLY A 199 2.68 7.74 -5.18
C GLY A 199 2.13 9.03 -4.59
N GLY A 200 2.59 9.39 -3.41
CA GLY A 200 2.30 10.68 -2.78
C GLY A 200 3.09 11.82 -3.44
N ASP A 201 2.55 13.03 -3.39
CA ASP A 201 3.22 14.21 -3.95
C ASP A 201 4.36 14.67 -3.03
N GLY A 202 5.42 15.24 -3.61
CA GLY A 202 6.50 15.87 -2.87
C GLY A 202 6.04 17.21 -2.26
N GLY A 203 6.58 17.53 -1.10
CA GLY A 203 6.31 18.83 -0.43
C GLY A 203 7.01 19.99 -1.12
N ALA A 204 6.36 21.16 -1.16
CA ALA A 204 6.93 22.38 -1.72
C ALA A 204 8.11 22.89 -0.86
N GLY A 205 9.12 23.47 -1.50
CA GLY A 205 10.16 24.25 -0.83
C GLY A 205 9.64 25.66 -0.48
N VAL A 206 10.09 26.23 0.65
CA VAL A 206 9.65 27.57 1.10
C VAL A 206 10.64 28.69 0.78
N SER A 207 11.89 28.39 0.53
CA SER A 207 12.94 29.39 0.26
C SER A 207 13.89 28.94 -0.85
N ALA A 208 14.73 29.87 -1.35
CA ALA A 208 15.74 29.57 -2.37
C ALA A 208 16.76 28.51 -1.98
N THR A 209 16.90 28.25 -0.67
CA THR A 209 17.80 27.24 -0.11
C THR A 209 17.09 25.93 0.23
N ASP A 210 15.77 25.91 0.22
CA ASP A 210 15.01 24.72 0.54
C ASP A 210 14.84 23.83 -0.69
N ILE A 211 15.21 22.58 -0.53
CA ILE A 211 15.04 21.56 -1.57
C ILE A 211 13.57 21.11 -1.54
N ALA A 212 12.88 21.19 -2.67
CA ALA A 212 11.55 20.63 -2.80
C ALA A 212 11.59 19.09 -2.73
N GLY A 213 10.57 18.50 -2.16
CA GLY A 213 10.44 17.04 -2.04
C GLY A 213 10.14 16.36 -3.37
N THR A 214 10.75 15.22 -3.64
CA THR A 214 10.46 14.40 -4.83
C THR A 214 9.09 13.72 -4.71
N GLY A 215 8.45 13.46 -5.84
CA GLY A 215 7.24 12.64 -5.88
C GLY A 215 7.53 11.18 -5.49
N GLY A 216 6.58 10.54 -4.84
CA GLY A 216 6.65 9.12 -4.50
C GLY A 216 6.43 8.24 -5.73
N ARG A 217 7.01 7.05 -5.74
CA ARG A 217 6.82 6.07 -6.82
C ARG A 217 5.41 5.46 -6.76
N GLY A 218 4.80 5.20 -7.91
CA GLY A 218 3.57 4.40 -8.01
C GLY A 218 3.82 2.94 -7.65
N GLY A 219 2.81 2.27 -7.08
CA GLY A 219 2.84 0.84 -6.80
C GLY A 219 2.60 0.02 -8.07
N ASN A 220 3.16 -1.19 -8.15
CA ASN A 220 2.94 -2.06 -9.29
C ASN A 220 1.53 -2.67 -9.26
N GLY A 221 0.97 -2.95 -10.44
CA GLY A 221 -0.23 -3.75 -10.58
C GLY A 221 0.00 -5.21 -10.18
N GLY A 222 -1.06 -5.89 -9.74
CA GLY A 222 -1.02 -7.30 -9.40
C GLY A 222 -1.11 -8.21 -10.63
N HIS A 223 -0.76 -9.48 -10.49
CA HIS A 223 -0.84 -10.47 -11.56
C HIS A 223 -2.27 -11.02 -11.70
N GLY A 224 -2.76 -11.12 -12.93
CA GLY A 224 -4.08 -11.68 -13.24
C GLY A 224 -4.21 -13.18 -13.00
N GLY A 225 -5.44 -13.68 -13.11
CA GLY A 225 -5.77 -15.09 -12.88
C GLY A 225 -5.10 -16.06 -13.84
N LEU A 226 -5.15 -17.36 -13.50
CA LEU A 226 -4.38 -18.39 -14.18
C LEU A 226 -4.89 -18.69 -15.60
N TRP A 227 -6.21 -18.60 -15.85
CA TRP A 227 -6.82 -18.92 -17.14
C TRP A 227 -7.46 -17.71 -17.82
N ILE A 228 -8.20 -16.90 -17.10
CA ILE A 228 -8.83 -15.68 -17.59
C ILE A 228 -8.74 -14.63 -16.48
N GLY A 229 -8.30 -13.45 -16.80
CA GLY A 229 -8.25 -12.32 -15.88
C GLY A 229 -7.19 -11.31 -16.26
N ASN A 230 -7.47 -10.04 -16.02
CA ASN A 230 -6.58 -8.96 -16.38
C ASN A 230 -5.50 -8.74 -15.33
N GLY A 231 -4.32 -8.35 -15.75
CA GLY A 231 -3.31 -7.75 -14.89
C GLY A 231 -3.77 -6.37 -14.40
N GLY A 232 -3.46 -5.99 -13.19
CA GLY A 232 -3.78 -4.66 -12.69
C GLY A 232 -2.84 -3.59 -13.23
N ASP A 233 -3.34 -2.37 -13.41
CA ASP A 233 -2.52 -1.27 -13.85
C ASP A 233 -1.50 -0.85 -12.78
N GLY A 234 -0.35 -0.35 -13.19
CA GLY A 234 0.60 0.32 -12.32
C GLY A 234 0.06 1.65 -11.83
N GLY A 235 0.32 2.00 -10.57
CA GLY A 235 -0.06 3.29 -10.01
C GLY A 235 0.78 4.44 -10.60
N ALA A 236 0.17 5.62 -10.74
CA ALA A 236 0.90 6.80 -11.16
C ALA A 236 1.97 7.21 -10.13
N GLY A 237 3.07 7.79 -10.59
CA GLY A 237 4.04 8.46 -9.72
C GLY A 237 3.46 9.76 -9.16
N GLY A 238 3.89 10.14 -7.97
CA GLY A 238 3.50 11.41 -7.36
C GLY A 238 4.22 12.59 -8.01
N VAL A 239 3.60 13.77 -7.98
CA VAL A 239 4.18 15.00 -8.51
C VAL A 239 5.34 15.47 -7.63
N GLY A 240 6.40 15.99 -8.22
CA GLY A 240 7.50 16.65 -7.50
C GLY A 240 7.02 17.97 -6.88
N GLY A 241 7.59 18.32 -5.74
CA GLY A 241 7.28 19.58 -5.06
C GLY A 241 7.73 20.80 -5.85
N VAL A 242 6.99 21.89 -5.71
CA VAL A 242 7.37 23.19 -6.29
C VAL A 242 8.53 23.78 -5.52
N GLY A 243 9.57 24.25 -6.23
CA GLY A 243 10.68 24.96 -5.59
C GLY A 243 10.22 26.24 -4.90
N GLY A 244 10.89 26.62 -3.81
CA GLY A 244 10.71 27.93 -3.20
C GLY A 244 11.20 29.06 -4.12
N ALA A 245 11.03 30.31 -3.70
CA ALA A 245 11.44 31.49 -4.48
C ALA A 245 12.95 31.40 -4.85
N GLY A 246 13.26 31.31 -6.17
CA GLY A 246 14.62 31.17 -6.68
C GLY A 246 15.22 29.76 -6.64
N ALA A 247 14.47 28.76 -6.19
CA ALA A 247 14.87 27.35 -6.22
C ALA A 247 14.14 26.57 -7.32
N ALA A 248 14.79 25.52 -7.84
CA ALA A 248 14.16 24.62 -8.80
C ALA A 248 13.15 23.70 -8.10
N GLY A 249 12.08 23.35 -8.80
CA GLY A 249 11.17 22.27 -8.35
C GLY A 249 11.87 20.90 -8.36
N ALA A 250 11.32 19.97 -7.63
CA ALA A 250 11.80 18.61 -7.58
C ALA A 250 11.18 17.74 -8.68
N ILE A 251 11.83 16.62 -8.99
CA ILE A 251 11.35 15.67 -9.98
C ILE A 251 10.15 14.89 -9.45
N GLY A 252 9.23 14.54 -10.37
CA GLY A 252 8.14 13.63 -10.06
C GLY A 252 8.62 12.19 -9.84
N GLY A 253 7.77 11.39 -9.23
CA GLY A 253 8.00 9.96 -9.02
C GLY A 253 7.78 9.15 -10.29
N HIS A 254 8.44 8.00 -10.39
CA HIS A 254 8.16 7.04 -11.46
C HIS A 254 6.79 6.38 -11.28
N GLY A 255 6.10 6.09 -12.39
CA GLY A 255 4.95 5.21 -12.35
C GLY A 255 5.36 3.78 -11.98
N GLY A 256 4.40 3.01 -11.49
CA GLY A 256 4.56 1.58 -11.22
C GLY A 256 4.42 0.75 -12.49
N ASP A 257 4.95 -0.47 -12.48
CA ASP A 257 4.79 -1.39 -13.60
C ASP A 257 3.37 -1.97 -13.62
N GLY A 258 2.84 -2.24 -14.82
CA GLY A 258 1.61 -3.00 -14.97
C GLY A 258 1.81 -4.47 -14.60
N GLY A 259 0.73 -5.11 -14.13
CA GLY A 259 0.74 -6.52 -13.79
C GLY A 259 0.67 -7.41 -15.04
N SER A 260 1.29 -8.56 -14.99
CA SER A 260 1.25 -9.54 -16.07
C SER A 260 0.01 -10.42 -16.01
N VAL A 261 -0.37 -10.99 -17.15
CA VAL A 261 -1.33 -12.08 -17.23
C VAL A 261 -0.59 -13.40 -17.47
N ASN A 262 -1.10 -14.47 -16.90
CA ASN A 262 -0.50 -15.80 -17.05
C ASN A 262 -1.46 -16.74 -17.81
N THR A 263 -2.03 -16.26 -18.92
CA THR A 263 -3.07 -17.03 -19.62
C THR A 263 -2.59 -17.58 -20.96
N PRO A 264 -2.77 -18.89 -21.19
CA PRO A 264 -2.67 -19.47 -22.50
C PRO A 264 -3.94 -19.28 -23.35
N ILE A 265 -5.02 -18.73 -22.79
CA ILE A 265 -6.33 -18.60 -23.45
C ILE A 265 -6.60 -17.11 -23.69
N GLY A 266 -6.90 -16.73 -24.91
CA GLY A 266 -7.13 -15.33 -25.31
C GLY A 266 -8.29 -14.66 -24.55
N GLY A 267 -8.22 -13.35 -24.39
CA GLY A 267 -9.24 -12.50 -23.76
C GLY A 267 -8.83 -11.84 -22.45
N SER A 268 -7.57 -11.97 -22.04
CA SER A 268 -7.00 -11.28 -20.88
C SER A 268 -5.95 -10.26 -21.32
N GLU A 269 -5.91 -9.11 -20.66
CA GLU A 269 -4.99 -8.02 -20.96
C GLU A 269 -4.03 -7.81 -19.77
N ALA A 270 -2.76 -7.57 -20.09
CA ALA A 270 -1.80 -7.10 -19.08
C ALA A 270 -2.17 -5.68 -18.65
N GLY A 271 -1.87 -5.36 -17.42
CA GLY A 271 -2.09 -4.00 -16.92
C GLY A 271 -1.14 -2.99 -17.57
N ASP A 272 -1.62 -1.77 -17.72
CA ASP A 272 -0.82 -0.66 -18.20
C ASP A 272 0.19 -0.18 -17.14
N GLY A 273 1.35 0.28 -17.59
CA GLY A 273 2.29 0.98 -16.70
C GLY A 273 1.72 2.31 -16.22
N GLY A 274 1.98 2.66 -14.96
CA GLY A 274 1.57 3.95 -14.40
C GLY A 274 2.33 5.12 -15.04
N LYS A 275 1.69 6.28 -15.10
CA LYS A 275 2.32 7.50 -15.60
C LYS A 275 3.34 8.01 -14.57
N GLY A 276 4.45 8.58 -15.03
CA GLY A 276 5.34 9.39 -14.19
C GLY A 276 4.65 10.68 -13.74
N GLY A 277 5.02 11.18 -12.58
CA GLY A 277 4.50 12.44 -12.03
C GLY A 277 5.27 13.67 -12.52
#